data_97c98a91cfbe9817fa0bc092441054aa
#
_entry.id   97c98a91cfbe9817fa0bc092441054aa
#
_cell.length_a   1.000
_cell.length_b   1.000
_cell.length_c   1.000
_cell.angle_alpha   90.00
_cell.angle_beta   90.00
_cell.angle_gamma   90.00
#
_symmetry.space_group_name_H-M   'P 1'
#
loop_
_entity.id
_entity.type
_entity.pdbx_description
1 polymer ?
#
loop_
_entity_poly.entity_id
_entity_poly.type
_entity_poly.pdbx_seq_one_letter_code
_entity_poly.pdbx_strand_id
1 'polypeptide(L)'
;MNDTIQNKTDGGETAGKKAKLKKILYPLLFAVVIIGCCTGYYMFSVNMNYFSTDNAKVTAKLYSVMPVTSGKLISWDVENGDLVEQDQVLGRQEVLPYITSPITGTVVKNDGAVNQTVSPGTPLAVVADTSNLYVGVNVE
;
A
#
# COMPACT_ATOMS: atom_id res chain seq x y z
N MET A 1 -35.59 -46.64 76.57
CA MET A 1 -36.22 -45.38 76.30
C MET A 1 -35.25 -44.64 75.42
N ASN A 2 -35.36 -44.92 74.17
CA ASN A 2 -35.77 -44.04 73.06
C ASN A 2 -34.82 -42.86 72.82
N ASP A 3 -34.27 -42.54 71.72
CA ASP A 3 -34.84 -42.56 70.38
C ASP A 3 -33.73 -42.52 69.32
N THR A 4 -33.96 -43.35 68.35
CA THR A 4 -33.19 -43.34 67.10
C THR A 4 -33.67 -42.17 66.23
N ILE A 5 -32.77 -41.24 65.90
CA ILE A 5 -33.04 -40.29 64.86
C ILE A 5 -32.13 -40.62 63.69
N GLN A 6 -32.76 -41.08 62.62
CA GLN A 6 -32.17 -41.30 61.31
C GLN A 6 -31.93 -39.94 60.64
N ASN A 7 -30.70 -39.63 60.37
CA ASN A 7 -30.35 -38.58 59.43
C ASN A 7 -30.10 -39.20 58.05
N LYS A 8 -31.12 -39.13 57.21
CA LYS A 8 -31.06 -39.54 55.81
C LYS A 8 -30.40 -38.44 55.01
N THR A 9 -29.15 -38.64 54.70
CA THR A 9 -28.34 -37.71 53.92
C THR A 9 -28.84 -37.69 52.46
N ASP A 10 -29.28 -36.54 52.04
CA ASP A 10 -29.50 -36.15 50.64
C ASP A 10 -28.17 -36.15 49.86
N GLY A 11 -27.87 -37.28 49.22
CA GLY A 11 -26.64 -37.44 48.44
C GLY A 11 -26.88 -37.70 46.94
N GLY A 12 -28.15 -37.68 46.48
CA GLY A 12 -28.48 -38.20 45.18
C GLY A 12 -28.66 -37.18 44.03
N GLU A 13 -28.86 -35.90 44.32
CA GLU A 13 -29.30 -34.95 43.29
C GLU A 13 -28.18 -34.21 42.58
N THR A 14 -26.99 -34.14 43.15
CA THR A 14 -25.90 -33.37 42.54
C THR A 14 -25.10 -34.15 41.50
N ALA A 15 -25.11 -35.48 41.55
CA ALA A 15 -24.38 -36.33 40.59
C ALA A 15 -25.03 -36.38 39.21
N GLY A 16 -26.38 -36.38 39.17
CA GLY A 16 -27.13 -36.37 37.88
C GLY A 16 -27.03 -35.09 37.11
N LYS A 17 -26.98 -33.95 37.79
CA LYS A 17 -26.82 -32.64 37.15
C LYS A 17 -25.43 -32.47 36.54
N LYS A 18 -24.38 -32.92 37.25
CA LYS A 18 -22.98 -32.88 36.77
C LYS A 18 -22.76 -33.78 35.55
N ALA A 19 -23.40 -34.94 35.48
CA ALA A 19 -23.29 -35.83 34.32
C ALA A 19 -24.00 -35.28 33.08
N LYS A 20 -25.17 -34.64 33.26
CA LYS A 20 -25.90 -33.97 32.14
C LYS A 20 -25.14 -32.72 31.68
N LEU A 21 -24.54 -31.93 32.56
CA LEU A 21 -23.70 -30.80 32.20
C LEU A 21 -22.47 -31.24 31.38
N LYS A 22 -21.80 -32.32 31.77
CA LYS A 22 -20.66 -32.85 31.02
C LYS A 22 -21.06 -33.28 29.59
N LYS A 23 -22.22 -33.90 29.40
CA LYS A 23 -22.73 -34.32 28.10
C LYS A 23 -23.03 -33.15 27.14
N ILE A 24 -23.35 -31.99 27.69
CA ILE A 24 -23.61 -30.78 26.91
C ILE A 24 -22.32 -29.97 26.74
N LEU A 25 -21.43 -30.00 27.74
CA LEU A 25 -20.17 -29.24 27.74
C LEU A 25 -19.19 -29.78 26.70
N TYR A 26 -19.11 -31.10 26.48
CA TYR A 26 -18.23 -31.72 25.49
C TYR A 26 -18.54 -31.28 24.06
N PRO A 27 -19.78 -31.35 23.56
CA PRO A 27 -20.10 -30.91 22.20
C PRO A 27 -19.94 -29.39 22.04
N LEU A 28 -20.21 -28.60 23.10
CA LEU A 28 -20.00 -27.16 23.08
C LEU A 28 -18.51 -26.81 22.96
N LEU A 29 -17.66 -27.48 23.74
CA LEU A 29 -16.21 -27.29 23.69
C LEU A 29 -15.65 -27.71 22.32
N PHE A 30 -16.17 -28.81 21.76
CA PHE A 30 -15.79 -29.28 20.43
C PHE A 30 -16.19 -28.29 19.33
N ALA A 31 -17.38 -27.67 19.43
CA ALA A 31 -17.84 -26.63 18.51
C ALA A 31 -16.92 -25.39 18.56
N VAL A 32 -16.51 -24.97 19.75
CA VAL A 32 -15.58 -23.83 19.91
C VAL A 32 -14.21 -24.12 19.28
N VAL A 33 -13.71 -25.33 19.42
CA VAL A 33 -12.43 -25.76 18.80
C VAL A 33 -12.56 -25.76 17.27
N ILE A 34 -13.67 -26.25 16.71
CA ILE A 34 -13.88 -26.24 15.25
C ILE A 34 -13.95 -24.82 14.73
N ILE A 35 -14.69 -23.92 15.40
CA ILE A 35 -14.78 -22.51 15.01
C ILE A 35 -13.40 -21.83 15.08
N GLY A 36 -12.62 -22.12 16.13
CA GLY A 36 -11.26 -21.63 16.28
C GLY A 36 -10.31 -22.12 15.17
N CYS A 37 -10.39 -23.40 14.82
CA CYS A 37 -9.61 -23.97 13.73
C CYS A 37 -10.01 -23.42 12.38
N CYS A 38 -11.31 -23.25 12.10
CA CYS A 38 -11.79 -22.65 10.85
C CYS A 38 -11.37 -21.19 10.72
N THR A 39 -11.47 -20.39 11.79
CA THR A 39 -11.04 -18.99 11.80
C THR A 39 -9.51 -18.88 11.66
N GLY A 40 -8.77 -19.73 12.35
CA GLY A 40 -7.31 -19.79 12.23
C GLY A 40 -6.85 -20.19 10.82
N TYR A 41 -7.48 -21.19 10.23
CA TYR A 41 -7.20 -21.63 8.87
C TYR A 41 -7.55 -20.54 7.84
N TYR A 42 -8.68 -19.86 8.01
CA TYR A 42 -9.08 -18.75 7.15
C TYR A 42 -8.10 -17.58 7.23
N MET A 43 -7.72 -17.19 8.46
CA MET A 43 -6.76 -16.12 8.69
C MET A 43 -5.37 -16.47 8.15
N PHE A 44 -4.93 -17.73 8.31
CA PHE A 44 -3.66 -18.25 7.78
C PHE A 44 -3.66 -18.28 6.25
N SER A 45 -4.76 -18.75 5.63
CA SER A 45 -4.92 -18.81 4.18
C SER A 45 -4.96 -17.43 3.53
N VAL A 46 -5.61 -16.46 4.18
CA VAL A 46 -5.64 -15.07 3.72
C VAL A 46 -4.25 -14.45 3.84
N ASN A 47 -3.54 -14.71 4.94
CA ASN A 47 -2.21 -14.14 5.17
C ASN A 47 -1.12 -14.73 4.25
N MET A 48 -1.28 -15.99 3.82
CA MET A 48 -0.34 -16.63 2.88
C MET A 48 -0.50 -16.15 1.43
N ASN A 49 -1.67 -15.63 1.05
CA ASN A 49 -1.91 -15.09 -0.30
C ASN A 49 -1.46 -13.64 -0.49
N TYR A 50 -1.11 -12.96 0.59
CA TYR A 50 -0.48 -11.64 0.52
C TYR A 50 1.03 -11.77 0.69
N PHE A 51 1.72 -12.16 -0.37
CA PHE A 51 3.13 -11.86 -0.48
C PHE A 51 3.24 -10.36 -0.71
N SER A 52 3.29 -9.59 0.37
CA SER A 52 3.70 -8.20 0.32
C SER A 52 5.19 -8.19 0.04
N THR A 53 5.56 -8.15 -1.23
CA THR A 53 6.93 -7.86 -1.62
C THR A 53 7.11 -6.34 -1.54
N ASP A 54 7.57 -5.85 -0.41
CA ASP A 54 7.93 -4.43 -0.22
C ASP A 54 9.07 -3.97 -1.16
N ASN A 55 9.62 -4.86 -1.96
CA ASN A 55 10.73 -4.62 -2.87
C ASN A 55 10.33 -4.54 -4.36
N ALA A 56 9.04 -4.52 -4.70
CA ALA A 56 8.61 -4.25 -6.06
C ALA A 56 8.70 -2.73 -6.32
N LYS A 57 9.88 -2.25 -6.69
CA LYS A 57 10.10 -0.87 -7.09
C LYS A 57 9.75 -0.74 -8.57
N VAL A 58 8.63 -0.10 -8.87
CA VAL A 58 8.33 0.33 -10.24
C VAL A 58 9.32 1.46 -10.58
N THR A 59 10.20 1.19 -11.52
CA THR A 59 11.19 2.16 -11.98
C THR A 59 10.82 2.57 -13.40
N ALA A 60 10.53 3.84 -13.57
CA ALA A 60 10.43 4.48 -14.88
C ALA A 60 11.77 5.11 -15.25
N LYS A 61 12.08 5.22 -16.54
CA LYS A 61 13.19 6.05 -16.98
C LYS A 61 12.83 7.51 -16.80
N LEU A 62 13.68 8.23 -16.12
CA LEU A 62 13.52 9.66 -15.83
C LEU A 62 14.39 10.48 -16.77
N TYR A 63 13.81 11.50 -17.36
CA TYR A 63 14.48 12.42 -18.23
C TYR A 63 14.33 13.84 -17.71
N SER A 64 15.45 14.51 -17.52
CA SER A 64 15.46 15.88 -17.02
C SER A 64 15.25 16.87 -18.15
N VAL A 65 14.29 17.76 -17.98
CA VAL A 65 14.07 18.91 -18.87
C VAL A 65 14.98 20.03 -18.43
N MET A 66 15.88 20.46 -19.30
CA MET A 66 16.86 21.50 -19.01
C MET A 66 16.83 22.58 -20.08
N PRO A 67 17.02 23.86 -19.72
CA PRO A 67 17.20 24.93 -20.71
C PRO A 67 18.53 24.76 -21.45
N VAL A 68 18.55 25.11 -22.72
CA VAL A 68 19.76 25.09 -23.55
C VAL A 68 20.58 26.37 -23.38
N THR A 69 19.91 27.47 -23.06
CA THR A 69 20.54 28.79 -22.87
C THR A 69 20.19 29.37 -21.50
N SER A 70 20.98 30.27 -21.01
CA SER A 70 20.64 31.05 -19.83
C SER A 70 19.65 32.16 -20.19
N GLY A 71 18.67 32.38 -19.33
CA GLY A 71 17.70 33.43 -19.55
C GLY A 71 16.67 33.46 -18.41
N LYS A 72 15.73 34.38 -18.54
CA LYS A 72 14.60 34.49 -17.61
C LYS A 72 13.41 33.72 -18.17
N LEU A 73 12.77 32.93 -17.32
CA LEU A 73 11.57 32.16 -17.68
C LEU A 73 10.36 33.10 -17.75
N ILE A 74 9.75 33.25 -18.95
CA ILE A 74 8.61 34.14 -19.19
C ILE A 74 7.30 33.42 -18.91
N SER A 75 7.18 32.17 -19.38
CA SER A 75 6.04 31.31 -19.09
C SER A 75 6.51 29.90 -18.75
N TRP A 76 5.74 29.27 -17.89
CA TRP A 76 5.92 27.88 -17.50
C TRP A 76 4.54 27.28 -17.26
N ASP A 77 4.13 26.37 -18.14
CA ASP A 77 2.75 25.95 -18.27
C ASP A 77 2.57 24.46 -17.91
N VAL A 78 3.40 23.95 -16.98
CA VAL A 78 3.43 22.51 -16.62
C VAL A 78 3.35 22.33 -15.12
N GLU A 79 2.57 21.34 -14.69
CA GLU A 79 2.43 20.95 -13.29
C GLU A 79 2.86 19.49 -13.07
N ASN A 80 3.02 19.11 -11.79
CA ASN A 80 3.29 17.72 -11.42
C ASN A 80 2.08 16.84 -11.75
N GLY A 81 2.32 15.77 -12.48
CA GLY A 81 1.29 14.84 -12.93
C GLY A 81 0.79 15.06 -14.34
N ASP A 82 1.18 16.15 -15.00
CA ASP A 82 0.78 16.44 -16.38
C ASP A 82 1.38 15.43 -17.36
N LEU A 83 0.57 15.05 -18.34
CA LEU A 83 1.01 14.30 -19.51
C LEU A 83 1.57 15.25 -20.54
N VAL A 84 2.77 14.99 -21.01
CA VAL A 84 3.47 15.79 -22.03
C VAL A 84 3.90 14.90 -23.18
N GLU A 85 3.87 15.45 -24.37
CA GLU A 85 4.36 14.80 -25.58
C GLU A 85 5.81 15.19 -25.88
N GLN A 86 6.50 14.35 -26.63
CA GLN A 86 7.84 14.68 -27.12
C GLN A 86 7.78 15.97 -27.94
N ASP A 87 8.77 16.85 -27.73
CA ASP A 87 8.90 18.17 -28.34
C ASP A 87 7.80 19.18 -27.97
N GLN A 88 6.88 18.82 -27.08
CA GLN A 88 5.91 19.77 -26.54
C GLN A 88 6.60 20.90 -25.80
N VAL A 89 6.21 22.14 -26.08
CA VAL A 89 6.71 23.32 -25.37
C VAL A 89 6.14 23.35 -23.96
N LEU A 90 7.03 23.28 -22.98
CA LEU A 90 6.70 23.31 -21.55
C LEU A 90 6.85 24.71 -20.96
N GLY A 91 7.72 25.51 -21.55
CA GLY A 91 7.94 26.87 -21.11
C GLY A 91 8.69 27.71 -22.13
N ARG A 92 8.65 29.02 -21.90
CA ARG A 92 9.29 30.02 -22.73
C ARG A 92 10.25 30.84 -21.90
N GLN A 93 11.44 31.01 -22.42
CA GLN A 93 12.43 31.92 -21.85
C GLN A 93 12.61 33.14 -22.74
N GLU A 94 13.20 34.20 -22.20
CA GLU A 94 13.43 35.46 -22.91
C GLU A 94 14.31 35.27 -24.15
N VAL A 95 15.17 34.28 -24.13
CA VAL A 95 16.07 33.93 -25.23
C VAL A 95 15.66 32.54 -25.79
N LEU A 96 15.52 32.45 -27.11
CA LEU A 96 15.26 31.19 -27.82
C LEU A 96 16.46 30.21 -27.67
N PRO A 97 16.27 28.89 -27.69
CA PRO A 97 15.02 28.15 -28.00
C PRO A 97 14.07 28.01 -26.81
N TYR A 98 12.83 27.59 -27.11
CA TYR A 98 11.86 27.21 -26.08
C TYR A 98 12.30 25.97 -25.34
N ILE A 99 11.79 25.81 -24.14
CA ILE A 99 12.02 24.62 -23.31
C ILE A 99 10.97 23.59 -23.68
N THR A 100 11.41 22.44 -24.22
CA THR A 100 10.53 21.36 -24.69
C THR A 100 10.78 20.07 -23.91
N SER A 101 9.78 19.17 -23.94
CA SER A 101 9.93 17.84 -23.38
C SER A 101 10.80 16.96 -24.29
N PRO A 102 11.81 16.25 -23.74
CA PRO A 102 12.63 15.33 -24.52
C PRO A 102 11.92 14.03 -24.89
N ILE A 103 10.85 13.70 -24.19
CA ILE A 103 10.09 12.46 -24.39
C ILE A 103 8.58 12.68 -24.14
N THR A 104 7.78 11.72 -24.61
CA THR A 104 6.38 11.57 -24.16
C THR A 104 6.34 10.88 -22.81
N GLY A 105 5.64 11.45 -21.84
CA GLY A 105 5.56 10.89 -20.50
C GLY A 105 4.79 11.76 -19.52
N THR A 106 4.97 11.49 -18.24
CA THR A 106 4.35 12.24 -17.14
C THR A 106 5.39 13.05 -16.37
N VAL A 107 5.07 14.30 -16.08
CA VAL A 107 5.89 15.17 -15.24
C VAL A 107 5.83 14.69 -13.80
N VAL A 108 6.94 14.20 -13.26
CA VAL A 108 7.03 13.68 -11.88
C VAL A 108 7.62 14.69 -10.91
N LYS A 109 8.32 15.69 -11.43
CA LYS A 109 8.88 16.77 -10.63
C LYS A 109 8.88 18.06 -11.45
N ASN A 110 8.47 19.15 -10.83
CA ASN A 110 8.45 20.48 -11.40
C ASN A 110 9.12 21.46 -10.46
N ASP A 111 10.26 22.01 -10.88
CA ASP A 111 11.02 23.03 -10.17
C ASP A 111 11.04 24.39 -10.92
N GLY A 112 10.34 24.46 -12.06
CA GLY A 112 10.25 25.69 -12.88
C GLY A 112 9.26 26.69 -12.30
N ALA A 113 9.64 27.95 -12.28
CA ALA A 113 8.75 29.05 -11.89
C ALA A 113 8.89 30.24 -12.82
N VAL A 114 7.78 30.90 -13.13
CA VAL A 114 7.76 32.12 -13.91
C VAL A 114 8.60 33.21 -13.23
N ASN A 115 9.36 33.97 -14.03
CA ASN A 115 10.33 34.97 -13.59
C ASN A 115 11.63 34.43 -12.96
N GLN A 116 11.81 33.11 -12.87
CA GLN A 116 13.07 32.51 -12.46
C GLN A 116 14.14 32.68 -13.52
N THR A 117 15.37 32.95 -13.10
CA THR A 117 16.56 32.89 -13.98
C THR A 117 17.01 31.43 -14.08
N VAL A 118 17.09 30.93 -15.29
CA VAL A 118 17.46 29.54 -15.59
C VAL A 118 18.79 29.49 -16.32
N SER A 119 19.51 28.40 -16.16
CA SER A 119 20.84 28.19 -16.78
C SER A 119 20.95 26.75 -17.29
N PRO A 120 21.75 26.52 -18.35
CA PRO A 120 22.04 25.17 -18.81
C PRO A 120 22.57 24.28 -17.71
N GLY A 121 22.09 23.03 -17.66
CA GLY A 121 22.47 22.06 -16.64
C GLY A 121 21.62 22.10 -15.38
N THR A 122 20.73 23.08 -15.22
CA THR A 122 19.76 23.11 -14.10
C THR A 122 18.44 22.47 -14.56
N PRO A 123 18.02 21.35 -14.00
CA PRO A 123 16.76 20.72 -14.35
C PRO A 123 15.57 21.57 -13.86
N LEU A 124 14.60 21.83 -14.74
CA LEU A 124 13.38 22.56 -14.43
C LEU A 124 12.20 21.62 -14.21
N ALA A 125 12.21 20.48 -14.89
CA ALA A 125 11.24 19.43 -14.66
C ALA A 125 11.87 18.06 -14.90
N VAL A 126 11.24 17.02 -14.40
CA VAL A 126 11.61 15.63 -14.65
C VAL A 126 10.39 14.92 -15.22
N VAL A 127 10.55 14.33 -16.40
CA VAL A 127 9.52 13.55 -17.09
C VAL A 127 9.84 12.08 -16.98
N ALA A 128 8.87 11.28 -16.54
CA ALA A 128 8.96 9.83 -16.48
C ALA A 128 8.36 9.23 -17.76
N ASP A 129 9.11 8.31 -18.38
CA ASP A 129 8.59 7.50 -19.50
C ASP A 129 7.56 6.51 -18.95
N THR A 130 6.28 6.79 -19.21
CA THR A 130 5.16 5.93 -18.80
C THR A 130 4.85 4.82 -19.81
N SER A 131 5.47 4.86 -20.99
CA SER A 131 5.28 3.84 -22.03
C SER A 131 6.07 2.56 -21.72
N ASN A 132 7.17 2.69 -20.99
CA ASN A 132 8.08 1.59 -20.65
C ASN A 132 8.32 1.56 -19.13
N LEU A 133 7.40 0.94 -18.40
CA LEU A 133 7.54 0.69 -16.98
C LEU A 133 8.34 -0.60 -16.75
N TYR A 134 9.42 -0.52 -16.00
CA TYR A 134 10.20 -1.67 -15.59
C TYR A 134 9.92 -1.99 -14.12
N VAL A 135 9.57 -3.24 -13.86
CA VAL A 135 9.49 -3.76 -12.49
C VAL A 135 10.84 -4.38 -12.14
N GLY A 136 11.62 -3.69 -11.34
CA GLY A 136 12.84 -4.25 -10.77
C GLY A 136 12.48 -5.12 -9.57
N VAL A 137 12.64 -6.43 -9.70
CA VAL A 137 12.55 -7.37 -8.58
C VAL A 137 13.96 -7.71 -8.16
N ASN A 138 14.35 -7.35 -6.95
CA ASN A 138 15.60 -7.79 -6.37
C ASN A 138 15.33 -9.10 -5.64
N VAL A 139 15.87 -10.21 -6.16
CA VAL A 139 15.81 -11.53 -5.53
C VAL A 139 17.14 -11.73 -4.81
N GLU A 140 17.11 -11.70 -3.48
CA GLU A 140 18.22 -12.14 -2.62
C GLU A 140 18.12 -13.65 -2.32
#